data_bf6483c4c5cd48e32ec07ff4c1716383
#
_entry.id   bf6483c4c5cd48e32ec07ff4c1716383
#
_cell.length_a   1.000
_cell.length_b   1.000
_cell.length_c   1.000
_cell.angle_alpha   90.00
_cell.angle_beta   90.00
_cell.angle_gamma   90.00
#
_symmetry.space_group_name_H-M   'P 1'
#
loop_
_entity.id
_entity.type
_entity.pdbx_description
1 polymer ?
#
loop_
_entity_poly.entity_id
_entity_poly.type
_entity_poly.pdbx_seq_one_letter_code
_entity_poly.pdbx_strand_id
1 'polypeptide(L)'
;MEKDIVWFDLETTGVNTSSDRIIEICMIKTDAHGKEIGVYHKLVHPGSEIEMRQEAVDKHGITYEMLEGKDTFDMIAKEVFDFIGDSNLGGYNALYFDVPMLVEEFMR
;
A
#
# COMPACT_ATOMS: atom_id res chain seq x y z
N MET A 1 -22.27 4.84 -14.88
CA MET A 1 -22.25 3.48 -14.33
C MET A 1 -21.51 3.49 -13.01
N GLU A 2 -22.11 2.91 -11.99
CA GLU A 2 -21.52 2.85 -10.67
C GLU A 2 -20.40 1.84 -10.63
N LYS A 3 -19.30 2.21 -9.98
CA LYS A 3 -18.13 1.33 -9.85
C LYS A 3 -17.89 0.95 -8.41
N ASP A 4 -17.19 -0.15 -8.23
CA ASP A 4 -16.63 -0.50 -6.93
C ASP A 4 -15.61 0.55 -6.51
N ILE A 5 -15.36 0.63 -5.21
CA ILE A 5 -14.35 1.51 -4.64
C ILE A 5 -13.34 0.63 -3.90
N VAL A 6 -12.06 0.85 -4.17
CA VAL A 6 -10.99 0.27 -3.37
C VAL A 6 -10.51 1.34 -2.39
N TRP A 7 -10.70 1.07 -1.11
CA TRP A 7 -10.22 1.89 -0.01
C TRP A 7 -8.89 1.32 0.42
N PHE A 8 -7.86 2.16 0.51
CA PHE A 8 -6.56 1.63 0.88
C PHE A 8 -5.86 2.52 1.90
N ASP A 9 -5.00 1.87 2.67
CA ASP A 9 -4.18 2.48 3.68
C ASP A 9 -2.80 1.87 3.56
N LEU A 10 -1.78 2.72 3.53
CA LEU A 10 -0.39 2.31 3.35
C LEU A 10 0.43 2.70 4.57
N GLU A 11 1.34 1.82 4.97
CA GLU A 11 2.43 2.17 5.87
C GLU A 11 3.73 2.13 5.08
N THR A 12 4.64 3.04 5.37
CA THR A 12 5.84 3.27 4.57
C THR A 12 7.07 3.47 5.45
N THR A 13 8.24 3.46 4.81
CA THR A 13 9.52 3.72 5.50
C THR A 13 9.68 5.19 5.86
N GLY A 14 8.89 6.08 5.29
CA GLY A 14 8.92 7.52 5.55
C GLY A 14 7.92 8.24 4.65
N VAL A 15 8.02 9.57 4.58
CA VAL A 15 7.02 10.40 3.91
C VAL A 15 7.44 10.89 2.52
N ASN A 16 8.65 10.54 2.07
CA ASN A 16 9.13 10.97 0.76
C ASN A 16 8.69 9.98 -0.30
N THR A 17 7.70 10.34 -1.10
CA THR A 17 7.10 9.43 -2.08
C THR A 17 8.07 9.00 -3.17
N SER A 18 9.14 9.75 -3.42
CA SER A 18 10.11 9.39 -4.45
C SER A 18 11.21 8.45 -3.96
N SER A 19 11.48 8.39 -2.65
CA SER A 19 12.57 7.58 -2.10
C SER A 19 12.12 6.54 -1.08
N ASP A 20 11.02 6.79 -0.37
CA ASP A 20 10.52 5.84 0.61
C ASP A 20 9.70 4.73 -0.06
N ARG A 21 9.53 3.61 0.65
CA ARG A 21 8.91 2.41 0.12
C ARG A 21 7.73 1.99 0.98
N ILE A 22 6.77 1.34 0.35
CA ILE A 22 5.63 0.73 1.04
C ILE A 22 6.11 -0.48 1.83
N ILE A 23 5.66 -0.61 3.08
CA ILE A 23 5.94 -1.78 3.93
C ILE A 23 4.68 -2.49 4.39
N GLU A 24 3.52 -1.87 4.24
CA GLU A 24 2.24 -2.52 4.47
C GLU A 24 1.21 -1.93 3.53
N ILE A 25 0.42 -2.80 2.91
CA ILE A 25 -0.70 -2.39 2.07
C ILE A 25 -1.96 -3.10 2.55
N CYS A 26 -2.99 -2.32 2.84
CA CYS A 26 -4.31 -2.83 3.19
C CYS A 26 -5.32 -2.22 2.23
N MET A 27 -6.07 -3.08 1.53
CA MET A 27 -7.10 -2.65 0.60
C MET A 27 -8.40 -3.34 0.94
N ILE A 28 -9.48 -2.56 0.96
CA ILE A 28 -10.85 -3.08 1.14
C ILE A 28 -11.65 -2.62 -0.06
N LYS A 29 -12.28 -3.56 -0.76
CA LYS A 29 -13.12 -3.23 -1.89
C LYS A 29 -14.58 -3.24 -1.44
N THR A 30 -15.30 -2.17 -1.74
CA THR A 30 -16.74 -2.09 -1.53
C THR A 30 -17.44 -1.94 -2.87
N ASP A 31 -18.69 -2.44 -2.96
CA ASP A 31 -19.51 -2.20 -4.14
C ASP A 31 -20.09 -0.77 -4.11
N ALA A 32 -20.88 -0.44 -5.12
CA ALA A 32 -21.48 0.89 -5.25
C ALA A 32 -22.44 1.23 -4.10
N HIS A 33 -22.87 0.24 -3.34
CA HIS A 33 -23.79 0.42 -2.21
C HIS A 33 -23.06 0.39 -0.87
N GLY A 34 -21.73 0.30 -0.87
CA GLY A 34 -20.91 0.30 0.34
C GLY A 34 -20.71 -1.07 0.98
N LYS A 35 -21.14 -2.14 0.33
CA LYS A 35 -20.96 -3.48 0.85
C LYS A 35 -19.53 -3.95 0.58
N GLU A 36 -18.86 -4.48 1.61
CA GLU A 36 -17.51 -5.03 1.46
C GLU A 36 -17.57 -6.31 0.62
N ILE A 37 -16.78 -6.36 -0.44
CA ILE A 37 -16.73 -7.51 -1.37
C ILE A 37 -15.34 -8.10 -1.52
N GLY A 38 -14.31 -7.51 -0.92
CA GLY A 38 -12.98 -8.07 -0.93
C GLY A 38 -12.03 -7.36 0.01
N VAL A 39 -11.01 -8.08 0.46
CA VAL A 39 -9.94 -7.55 1.31
C VAL A 39 -8.61 -8.09 0.81
N TYR A 40 -7.60 -7.23 0.75
CA TYR A 40 -6.22 -7.60 0.45
C TYR A 40 -5.32 -6.93 1.49
N HIS A 41 -4.48 -7.72 2.15
CA HIS A 41 -3.57 -7.20 3.17
C HIS A 41 -2.24 -7.93 3.10
N LYS A 42 -1.15 -7.15 2.98
CA LYS A 42 0.21 -7.71 2.94
C LYS A 42 1.18 -6.78 3.65
N LEU A 43 2.12 -7.39 4.39
CA LEU A 43 3.37 -6.73 4.73
C LEU A 43 4.31 -6.87 3.54
N VAL A 44 5.11 -5.83 3.27
CA VAL A 44 5.95 -5.75 2.07
C VAL A 44 7.39 -5.44 2.49
N HIS A 45 8.33 -6.22 1.98
CA HIS A 45 9.75 -5.96 2.23
C HIS A 45 10.21 -4.82 1.33
N PRO A 46 10.79 -3.74 1.90
CA PRO A 46 11.13 -2.54 1.11
C PRO A 46 12.47 -2.66 0.34
N GLY A 47 13.23 -3.72 0.56
CA GLY A 47 14.59 -3.85 0.06
C GLY A 47 15.60 -3.61 1.16
N SER A 48 16.72 -4.33 1.11
CA SER A 48 17.71 -4.29 2.20
C SER A 48 18.51 -2.98 2.24
N GLU A 49 18.53 -2.23 1.14
CA GLU A 49 19.24 -0.94 1.05
C GLU A 49 18.41 0.23 1.57
N ILE A 50 17.13 0.01 1.88
CA ILE A 50 16.24 1.08 2.36
C ILE A 50 16.31 1.14 3.88
N GLU A 51 16.57 2.33 4.41
CA GLU A 51 16.58 2.56 5.85
C GLU A 51 15.18 2.90 6.34
N MET A 52 14.75 2.22 7.41
CA MET A 52 13.49 2.51 8.07
C MET A 52 13.69 3.67 9.04
N ARG A 53 13.02 4.79 8.79
CA ARG A 53 13.14 5.95 9.68
C ARG A 53 12.50 5.68 11.02
N GLN A 54 13.14 6.09 12.09
CA GLN A 54 12.63 5.85 13.45
C GLN A 54 11.27 6.51 13.67
N GLU A 55 11.05 7.69 13.10
CA GLU A 55 9.75 8.36 13.21
C GLU A 55 8.63 7.52 12.60
N ALA A 56 8.92 6.82 11.51
CA ALA A 56 7.93 5.93 10.88
C ALA A 56 7.64 4.73 11.77
N VAL A 57 8.69 4.10 12.32
CA VAL A 57 8.53 2.97 13.25
C VAL A 57 7.72 3.38 14.47
N ASP A 58 7.99 4.56 15.02
CA ASP A 58 7.26 5.08 16.18
C ASP A 58 5.78 5.25 15.89
N LYS A 59 5.45 5.58 14.64
CA LYS A 59 4.08 5.82 14.21
C LYS A 59 3.29 4.54 13.96
N HIS A 60 3.88 3.58 13.22
CA HIS A 60 3.14 2.37 12.79
C HIS A 60 3.55 1.08 13.51
N GLY A 61 4.67 1.10 14.26
CA GLY A 61 5.12 -0.05 15.03
C GLY A 61 5.67 -1.23 14.23
N ILE A 62 5.89 -1.05 12.91
CA ILE A 62 6.42 -2.11 12.07
C ILE A 62 7.93 -2.00 12.04
N THR A 63 8.62 -3.04 12.49
CA THR A 63 10.08 -3.07 12.50
C THR A 63 10.61 -3.81 11.28
N TYR A 64 11.90 -3.62 10.98
CA TYR A 64 12.53 -4.32 9.87
C TYR A 64 12.48 -5.85 10.07
N GLU A 65 12.60 -6.29 11.31
CA GLU A 65 12.55 -7.73 11.64
C GLU A 65 11.20 -8.35 11.25
N MET A 66 10.11 -7.61 11.40
CA MET A 66 8.76 -8.08 11.03
C MET A 66 8.63 -8.30 9.53
N LEU A 67 9.50 -7.66 8.74
CA LEU A 67 9.44 -7.73 7.28
C LEU A 67 10.34 -8.83 6.70
N GLU A 68 11.13 -9.49 7.53
CA GLU A 68 11.96 -10.60 7.06
C GLU A 68 11.13 -11.69 6.39
N GLY A 69 11.57 -12.13 5.22
CA GLY A 69 10.89 -13.18 4.47
C GLY A 69 9.62 -12.74 3.77
N LYS A 70 9.22 -11.46 3.89
CA LYS A 70 8.04 -10.96 3.21
C LYS A 70 8.37 -10.64 1.75
N ASP A 71 7.36 -10.73 0.89
CA ASP A 71 7.51 -10.41 -0.52
C ASP A 71 7.84 -8.94 -0.70
N THR A 72 8.66 -8.64 -1.72
CA THR A 72 8.86 -7.26 -2.18
C THR A 72 7.67 -6.81 -3.01
N PHE A 73 7.55 -5.51 -3.27
CA PHE A 73 6.39 -5.00 -4.01
C PHE A 73 6.30 -5.56 -5.42
N ASP A 74 7.44 -5.74 -6.10
CA ASP A 74 7.43 -6.31 -7.45
C ASP A 74 6.84 -7.72 -7.50
N MET A 75 6.95 -8.48 -6.42
CA MET A 75 6.35 -9.83 -6.35
C MET A 75 4.83 -9.80 -6.21
N ILE A 76 4.28 -8.74 -5.62
CA ILE A 76 2.84 -8.62 -5.37
C ILE A 76 2.16 -7.62 -6.31
N ALA A 77 2.91 -6.94 -7.16
CA ALA A 77 2.39 -5.86 -8.01
C ALA A 77 1.20 -6.31 -8.85
N LYS A 78 1.28 -7.52 -9.45
CA LYS A 78 0.18 -8.04 -10.24
C LYS A 78 -1.07 -8.28 -9.41
N GLU A 79 -0.92 -8.82 -8.20
CA GLU A 79 -2.04 -9.04 -7.29
C GLU A 79 -2.71 -7.72 -6.91
N VAL A 80 -1.90 -6.69 -6.61
CA VAL A 80 -2.40 -5.36 -6.28
C VAL A 80 -3.15 -4.76 -7.45
N PHE A 81 -2.54 -4.82 -8.64
CA PHE A 81 -3.14 -4.31 -9.87
C PHE A 81 -4.48 -5.00 -10.16
N ASP A 82 -4.50 -6.33 -10.07
CA ASP A 82 -5.71 -7.12 -10.35
C ASP A 82 -6.81 -6.84 -9.32
N PHE A 83 -6.43 -6.66 -8.05
CA PHE A 83 -7.41 -6.36 -7.00
C PHE A 83 -8.08 -5.00 -7.26
N ILE A 84 -7.29 -4.00 -7.63
CA ILE A 84 -7.83 -2.67 -7.92
C ILE A 84 -8.74 -2.73 -9.14
N GLY A 85 -8.31 -3.38 -10.21
CA GLY A 85 -9.09 -3.48 -11.44
C GLY A 85 -9.46 -2.10 -11.97
N ASP A 86 -10.72 -1.92 -12.33
CA ASP A 86 -11.25 -0.63 -12.80
C ASP A 86 -11.99 0.15 -11.71
N SER A 87 -11.80 -0.22 -10.44
CA SER A 87 -12.45 0.42 -9.31
C SER A 87 -12.01 1.88 -9.16
N ASN A 88 -12.86 2.69 -8.55
CA ASN A 88 -12.44 3.99 -8.06
C ASN A 88 -11.55 3.81 -6.83
N LEU A 89 -10.71 4.78 -6.54
CA LEU A 89 -9.79 4.72 -5.40
C LEU A 89 -10.24 5.68 -4.30
N GLY A 90 -10.17 5.22 -3.06
CA GLY A 90 -10.46 6.02 -1.89
C GLY A 90 -9.49 5.74 -0.76
N GLY A 91 -9.46 6.62 0.24
CA GLY A 91 -8.58 6.48 1.38
C GLY A 91 -8.43 7.79 2.11
N TYR A 92 -7.95 7.73 3.35
CA TYR A 92 -7.84 8.91 4.21
C TYR A 92 -6.92 9.97 3.60
N ASN A 93 -5.77 9.56 3.08
CA ASN A 93 -4.78 10.47 2.50
C ASN A 93 -4.48 10.11 1.05
N ALA A 94 -5.46 9.55 0.34
CA ALA A 94 -5.23 8.89 -0.95
C ALA A 94 -4.64 9.81 -2.00
N LEU A 95 -5.20 11.01 -2.16
CA LEU A 95 -4.83 11.89 -3.26
C LEU A 95 -3.42 12.45 -3.12
N TYR A 96 -3.01 12.77 -1.91
CA TYR A 96 -1.75 13.50 -1.67
C TYR A 96 -0.60 12.60 -1.25
N PHE A 97 -0.86 11.39 -0.79
CA PHE A 97 0.18 10.49 -0.33
C PHE A 97 0.07 9.08 -0.91
N ASP A 98 -1.06 8.40 -0.66
CA ASP A 98 -1.18 6.96 -0.97
C ASP A 98 -1.10 6.69 -2.47
N VAL A 99 -1.81 7.46 -3.30
CA VAL A 99 -1.78 7.28 -4.75
C VAL A 99 -0.39 7.59 -5.32
N PRO A 100 0.25 8.74 -4.98
CA PRO A 100 1.62 8.97 -5.44
C PRO A 100 2.60 7.89 -5.00
N MET A 101 2.51 7.40 -3.78
CA MET A 101 3.39 6.35 -3.27
C MET A 101 3.18 5.05 -4.06
N LEU A 102 1.94 4.68 -4.32
CA LEU A 102 1.61 3.48 -5.07
C LEU A 102 2.10 3.56 -6.51
N VAL A 103 1.92 4.72 -7.15
CA VAL A 103 2.41 4.95 -8.51
C VAL A 103 3.92 4.79 -8.58
N GLU A 104 4.66 5.37 -7.61
CA GLU A 104 6.10 5.20 -7.55
C GLU A 104 6.52 3.74 -7.44
N GLU A 105 5.81 2.95 -6.63
CA GLU A 105 6.11 1.53 -6.50
C GLU A 105 5.89 0.78 -7.81
N PHE A 106 4.80 1.06 -8.52
CA PHE A 106 4.54 0.41 -9.81
C PHE A 106 5.56 0.78 -10.87
N MET A 107 6.18 1.96 -10.78
CA MET A 107 7.13 2.45 -11.78
C MET A 107 8.57 2.03 -11.50
N ARG A 108 8.84 1.40 -10.39
CA ARG A 108 10.19 0.95 -10.02
C ARG A 108 10.62 -0.33 -10.70
#